data_d64c1b5f5258a8275521ed8fd43a6448
#
_entry.id   d64c1b5f5258a8275521ed8fd43a6448
#
_cell.length_a   1.000
_cell.length_b   1.000
_cell.length_c   1.000
_cell.angle_alpha   90.00
_cell.angle_beta   90.00
_cell.angle_gamma   90.00
#
_symmetry.space_group_name_H-M   'P 1'
#
loop_
_entity.id
_entity.type
_entity.pdbx_description
1 polymer ?
#
loop_
_entity_poly.entity_id
_entity_poly.type
_entity_poly.pdbx_seq_one_letter_code
_entity_poly.pdbx_strand_id
1 'polypeptide(L)'
;MVNVDAVRKDFPILEQVVNGRPLVYLDSAATSQKPRQVIDALVRYYETSNANIHRGIHTLATRATDQYEAVRGKTASFLGVSNPEDVVFTRNTTEAINLVARAWGDANLGAGDEIVLTLMEHHSNIVPWQQLVGRTGAVLRYAGITPGGTLDLDQVRGLIGP
;
A
#
# COMPACT_ATOMS: atom_id res chain seq x y z
N MET A 1 25.74 3.51 -6.69
CA MET A 1 25.28 2.09 -6.62
C MET A 1 24.94 1.77 -5.18
N VAL A 2 23.82 1.10 -4.93
CA VAL A 2 23.45 0.63 -3.58
C VAL A 2 24.39 -0.53 -3.19
N ASN A 3 24.96 -0.47 -1.98
CA ASN A 3 25.75 -1.58 -1.44
C ASN A 3 24.79 -2.65 -0.89
N VAL A 4 24.51 -3.68 -1.71
CA VAL A 4 23.56 -4.76 -1.39
C VAL A 4 23.97 -5.52 -0.13
N ASP A 5 25.26 -5.79 0.06
CA ASP A 5 25.75 -6.53 1.24
C ASP A 5 25.56 -5.73 2.54
N ALA A 6 25.72 -4.41 2.48
CA ALA A 6 25.45 -3.54 3.62
C ALA A 6 23.95 -3.51 3.95
N VAL A 7 23.08 -3.32 2.94
CA VAL A 7 21.63 -3.34 3.13
C VAL A 7 21.13 -4.70 3.64
N ARG A 8 21.68 -5.81 3.13
CA ARG A 8 21.29 -7.15 3.56
C ARG A 8 21.51 -7.38 5.06
N LYS A 9 22.53 -6.79 5.66
CA LYS A 9 22.82 -6.90 7.10
C LYS A 9 21.76 -6.25 8.00
N ASP A 10 20.98 -5.33 7.45
CA ASP A 10 19.86 -4.74 8.18
C ASP A 10 18.68 -5.71 8.37
N PHE A 11 18.66 -6.84 7.66
CA PHE A 11 17.58 -7.82 7.70
C PHE A 11 18.02 -9.09 8.42
N PRO A 12 17.77 -9.24 9.74
CA PRO A 12 18.28 -10.36 10.54
C PRO A 12 17.82 -11.73 10.02
N ILE A 13 16.62 -11.80 9.46
CA ILE A 13 16.08 -13.05 8.91
C ILE A 13 16.94 -13.62 7.78
N LEU A 14 17.66 -12.76 7.04
CA LEU A 14 18.49 -13.16 5.91
C LEU A 14 19.85 -13.73 6.32
N GLU A 15 20.20 -13.70 7.63
CA GLU A 15 21.41 -14.32 8.17
C GLU A 15 21.26 -15.83 8.41
N GLN A 16 20.04 -16.35 8.25
CA GLN A 16 19.76 -17.77 8.47
C GLN A 16 20.42 -18.67 7.43
N VAL A 17 20.75 -19.89 7.88
CA VAL A 17 21.16 -20.99 7.02
C VAL A 17 20.01 -21.98 6.91
N VAL A 18 19.57 -22.26 5.70
CA VAL A 18 18.49 -23.21 5.41
C VAL A 18 19.04 -24.32 4.52
N ASN A 19 18.88 -25.57 4.94
CA ASN A 19 19.42 -26.74 4.24
C ASN A 19 20.93 -26.64 3.95
N GLY A 20 21.70 -26.11 4.90
CA GLY A 20 23.15 -25.95 4.81
C GLY A 20 23.64 -24.83 3.88
N ARG A 21 22.73 -23.94 3.41
CA ARG A 21 23.05 -22.82 2.53
C ARG A 21 22.49 -21.49 3.09
N PRO A 22 23.13 -20.35 2.83
CA PRO A 22 22.57 -19.05 3.17
C PRO A 22 21.17 -18.89 2.59
N LEU A 23 20.26 -18.31 3.38
CA LEU A 23 18.87 -18.07 2.94
C LEU A 23 18.83 -17.18 1.71
N VAL A 24 18.17 -17.66 0.67
CA VAL A 24 17.71 -16.87 -0.48
C VAL A 24 16.20 -16.71 -0.35
N TYR A 25 15.74 -15.46 -0.22
CA TYR A 25 14.32 -15.13 -0.09
C TYR A 25 13.85 -14.34 -1.32
N LEU A 26 12.93 -14.90 -2.10
CA LEU A 26 12.44 -14.32 -3.37
C LEU A 26 10.94 -14.04 -3.37
N ASP A 27 10.29 -14.09 -2.21
CA ASP A 27 8.84 -13.95 -2.07
C ASP A 27 8.43 -12.61 -1.42
N SER A 28 9.17 -11.54 -1.71
CA SER A 28 8.87 -10.19 -1.18
C SER A 28 7.57 -9.60 -1.72
N ALA A 29 7.03 -10.14 -2.82
CA ALA A 29 5.73 -9.75 -3.35
C ALA A 29 4.58 -10.14 -2.41
N ALA A 30 4.68 -11.30 -1.76
CA ALA A 30 3.71 -11.75 -0.77
C ALA A 30 4.01 -11.19 0.62
N THR A 31 5.28 -11.23 1.05
CA THR A 31 5.67 -10.79 2.40
C THR A 31 7.05 -10.14 2.37
N SER A 32 7.11 -8.83 2.56
CA SER A 32 8.39 -8.11 2.73
C SER A 32 9.00 -8.41 4.08
N GLN A 33 10.30 -8.71 4.10
CA GLN A 33 11.04 -8.88 5.34
C GLN A 33 11.26 -7.54 6.05
N LYS A 34 11.44 -7.58 7.36
CA LYS A 34 11.55 -6.37 8.19
C LYS A 34 13.00 -6.12 8.55
N PRO A 35 13.53 -4.92 8.30
CA PRO A 35 14.86 -4.54 8.76
C PRO A 35 14.86 -4.33 10.29
N ARG A 36 16.06 -4.39 10.89
CA ARG A 36 16.27 -4.22 12.33
C ARG A 36 15.62 -2.95 12.86
N GLN A 37 15.71 -1.87 12.12
CA GLN A 37 15.14 -0.57 12.49
C GLN A 37 13.60 -0.62 12.70
N VAL A 38 12.90 -1.40 11.88
CA VAL A 38 11.46 -1.59 12.01
C VAL A 38 11.11 -2.48 13.20
N ILE A 39 11.87 -3.56 13.39
CA ILE A 39 11.69 -4.48 14.53
C ILE A 39 11.90 -3.72 15.85
N ASP A 40 13.01 -2.96 15.95
CA ASP A 40 13.37 -2.22 17.15
C ASP A 40 12.39 -1.06 17.43
N ALA A 41 11.84 -0.43 16.38
CA ALA A 41 10.80 0.59 16.54
C ALA A 41 9.52 0.00 17.14
N LEU A 42 9.10 -1.20 16.70
CA LEU A 42 7.93 -1.89 17.23
C LEU A 42 8.13 -2.32 18.68
N VAL A 43 9.28 -2.90 19.01
CA VAL A 43 9.64 -3.27 20.39
C VAL A 43 9.61 -2.03 21.29
N ARG A 44 10.29 -0.97 20.90
CA ARG A 44 10.35 0.29 21.66
C ARG A 44 8.98 0.91 21.87
N TYR A 45 8.10 0.86 20.87
CA TYR A 45 6.73 1.34 21.00
C TYR A 45 6.00 0.59 22.12
N TYR A 46 6.04 -0.75 22.11
CA TYR A 46 5.39 -1.55 23.15
C TYR A 46 5.99 -1.35 24.53
N GLU A 47 7.29 -1.17 24.64
CA GLU A 47 7.97 -0.97 25.92
C GLU A 47 7.78 0.42 26.51
N THR A 48 7.55 1.46 25.68
CA THR A 48 7.69 2.85 26.15
C THR A 48 6.50 3.77 25.91
N SER A 49 5.62 3.45 24.94
CA SER A 49 4.58 4.42 24.52
C SER A 49 3.29 3.78 24.02
N ASN A 50 3.10 2.47 24.21
CA ASN A 50 1.87 1.81 23.78
C ASN A 50 0.65 2.36 24.52
N ALA A 51 -0.16 3.14 23.82
CA ALA A 51 -1.37 3.74 24.33
C ALA A 51 -2.36 4.06 23.20
N ASN A 52 -3.59 4.38 23.58
CA ASN A 52 -4.64 4.82 22.67
C ASN A 52 -4.26 6.19 22.06
N ILE A 53 -4.29 6.30 20.75
CA ILE A 53 -4.02 7.58 20.06
C ILE A 53 -5.27 8.48 20.04
N HIS A 54 -5.09 9.81 19.95
CA HIS A 54 -6.11 10.87 19.80
C HIS A 54 -7.08 11.08 20.97
N ARG A 55 -7.37 10.09 21.78
CA ARG A 55 -8.43 10.16 22.81
C ARG A 55 -7.94 10.10 24.26
N GLY A 56 -6.66 9.86 24.48
CA GLY A 56 -6.09 9.79 25.81
C GLY A 56 -5.56 11.15 26.26
N ILE A 57 -5.79 11.50 27.53
CA ILE A 57 -5.29 12.74 28.14
C ILE A 57 -4.03 12.55 28.99
N HIS A 58 -3.51 11.32 29.05
CA HIS A 58 -2.31 10.99 29.83
C HIS A 58 -1.06 10.97 28.93
N THR A 59 0.11 11.10 29.55
CA THR A 59 1.41 11.23 28.88
C THR A 59 1.69 10.18 27.80
N LEU A 60 1.34 8.91 28.06
CA LEU A 60 1.59 7.86 27.06
C LEU A 60 0.72 8.04 25.82
N ALA A 61 -0.55 8.44 25.99
CA ALA A 61 -1.45 8.68 24.86
C ALA A 61 -1.00 9.89 24.03
N THR A 62 -0.55 10.98 24.68
CA THR A 62 0.03 12.13 23.98
C THR A 62 1.26 11.70 23.16
N ARG A 63 2.20 10.99 23.79
CA ARG A 63 3.40 10.49 23.11
C ARG A 63 3.08 9.58 21.93
N ALA A 64 2.15 8.66 22.08
CA ALA A 64 1.72 7.78 21.00
C ALA A 64 1.05 8.55 19.85
N THR A 65 0.23 9.57 20.17
CA THR A 65 -0.39 10.45 19.17
C THR A 65 0.67 11.25 18.41
N ASP A 66 1.61 11.86 19.11
CA ASP A 66 2.68 12.65 18.48
C ASP A 66 3.52 11.79 17.52
N GLN A 67 3.83 10.56 17.92
CA GLN A 67 4.56 9.62 17.07
C GLN A 67 3.75 9.23 15.81
N TYR A 68 2.47 8.97 15.97
CA TYR A 68 1.58 8.63 14.85
C TYR A 68 1.47 9.79 13.85
N GLU A 69 1.21 11.00 14.33
CA GLU A 69 1.09 12.18 13.48
C GLU A 69 2.43 12.56 12.81
N ALA A 70 3.55 12.38 13.50
CA ALA A 70 4.88 12.58 12.91
C ALA A 70 5.13 11.59 11.74
N VAL A 71 4.68 10.35 11.84
CA VAL A 71 4.77 9.37 10.73
C VAL A 71 3.84 9.77 9.59
N ARG A 72 2.63 10.25 9.89
CA ARG A 72 1.70 10.75 8.86
C ARG A 72 2.31 11.90 8.07
N GLY A 73 2.90 12.87 8.75
CA GLY A 73 3.61 14.00 8.11
C GLY A 73 4.80 13.56 7.25
N LYS A 74 5.60 12.60 7.72
CA LYS A 74 6.69 12.01 6.92
C LYS A 74 6.18 11.31 5.67
N THR A 75 5.09 10.57 5.80
CA THR A 75 4.47 9.86 4.66
C THR A 75 3.92 10.85 3.64
N ALA A 76 3.23 11.90 4.08
CA ALA A 76 2.76 12.98 3.22
C ALA A 76 3.92 13.61 2.44
N SER A 77 4.99 13.99 3.14
CA SER A 77 6.19 14.56 2.50
C SER A 77 6.84 13.61 1.49
N PHE A 78 6.92 12.32 1.80
CA PHE A 78 7.47 11.30 0.89
C PHE A 78 6.64 11.14 -0.38
N LEU A 79 5.31 11.23 -0.26
CA LEU A 79 4.37 11.12 -1.38
C LEU A 79 4.17 12.44 -2.14
N GLY A 80 4.73 13.56 -1.66
CA GLY A 80 4.52 14.88 -2.25
C GLY A 80 3.12 15.45 -1.98
N VAL A 81 2.45 14.98 -0.93
CA VAL A 81 1.13 15.45 -0.49
C VAL A 81 1.32 16.64 0.46
N SER A 82 0.61 17.73 0.20
CA SER A 82 0.77 18.98 0.96
C SER A 82 0.13 18.92 2.34
N ASN A 83 -0.99 18.22 2.47
CA ASN A 83 -1.73 18.13 3.73
C ASN A 83 -1.60 16.71 4.30
N PRO A 84 -0.99 16.53 5.50
CA PRO A 84 -0.90 15.23 6.14
C PRO A 84 -2.26 14.55 6.40
N GLU A 85 -3.34 15.30 6.53
CA GLU A 85 -4.69 14.76 6.72
C GLU A 85 -5.21 13.98 5.50
N ASP A 86 -4.64 14.22 4.31
CA ASP A 86 -4.97 13.47 3.10
C ASP A 86 -4.33 12.06 3.08
N VAL A 87 -3.48 11.75 4.07
CA VAL A 87 -2.88 10.42 4.22
C VAL A 87 -3.72 9.57 5.16
N VAL A 88 -4.30 8.50 4.64
CA VAL A 88 -5.08 7.53 5.39
C VAL A 88 -4.32 6.21 5.47
N PHE A 89 -3.99 5.76 6.68
CA PHE A 89 -3.38 4.45 6.89
C PHE A 89 -4.42 3.35 6.89
N THR A 90 -4.17 2.31 6.11
CA THR A 90 -5.00 1.11 6.01
C THR A 90 -4.16 -0.14 6.32
N ARG A 91 -4.81 -1.26 6.58
CA ARG A 91 -4.12 -2.52 6.90
C ARG A 91 -3.38 -3.11 5.70
N ASN A 92 -3.87 -2.87 4.49
CA ASN A 92 -3.31 -3.38 3.25
C ASN A 92 -3.94 -2.68 2.03
N THR A 93 -3.39 -2.97 0.84
CA THR A 93 -3.88 -2.45 -0.43
C THR A 93 -5.34 -2.83 -0.72
N THR A 94 -5.77 -4.02 -0.35
CA THR A 94 -7.17 -4.45 -0.51
C THR A 94 -8.12 -3.52 0.22
N GLU A 95 -7.82 -3.18 1.46
CA GLU A 95 -8.63 -2.22 2.24
C GLU A 95 -8.59 -0.83 1.62
N ALA A 96 -7.41 -0.36 1.20
CA ALA A 96 -7.27 0.96 0.59
C ALA A 96 -8.11 1.11 -0.68
N ILE A 97 -8.06 0.13 -1.59
CA ILE A 97 -8.83 0.16 -2.83
C ILE A 97 -10.35 0.06 -2.54
N ASN A 98 -10.75 -0.81 -1.61
CA ASN A 98 -12.16 -0.89 -1.21
C ASN A 98 -12.64 0.41 -0.57
N LEU A 99 -11.80 1.09 0.23
CA LEU A 99 -12.14 2.40 0.80
C LEU A 99 -12.40 3.42 -0.30
N VAL A 100 -11.53 3.52 -1.31
CA VAL A 100 -11.73 4.43 -2.45
C VAL A 100 -12.99 4.06 -3.23
N ALA A 101 -13.19 2.78 -3.55
CA ALA A 101 -14.35 2.32 -4.30
C ALA A 101 -15.68 2.62 -3.56
N ARG A 102 -15.67 2.53 -2.21
CA ARG A 102 -16.88 2.79 -1.41
C ARG A 102 -17.07 4.25 -1.05
N ALA A 103 -16.02 4.95 -0.61
CA ALA A 103 -16.16 6.31 -0.13
C ALA A 103 -16.25 7.32 -1.28
N TRP A 104 -15.44 7.13 -2.33
CA TRP A 104 -15.42 8.05 -3.48
C TRP A 104 -16.20 7.50 -4.67
N GLY A 105 -16.01 6.22 -5.01
CA GLY A 105 -16.61 5.63 -6.20
C GLY A 105 -18.12 5.58 -6.15
N ASP A 106 -18.72 5.12 -5.05
CA ASP A 106 -20.19 5.07 -4.88
C ASP A 106 -20.84 6.48 -4.93
N ALA A 107 -20.10 7.52 -4.60
CA ALA A 107 -20.61 8.90 -4.59
C ALA A 107 -20.40 9.65 -5.91
N ASN A 108 -19.44 9.25 -6.74
CA ASN A 108 -19.00 10.03 -7.90
C ASN A 108 -19.15 9.30 -9.24
N LEU A 109 -19.36 7.98 -9.26
CA LEU A 109 -19.44 7.19 -10.48
C LEU A 109 -20.86 6.67 -10.71
N GLY A 110 -21.32 6.75 -11.96
CA GLY A 110 -22.65 6.33 -12.40
C GLY A 110 -22.65 5.71 -13.80
N ALA A 111 -23.84 5.52 -14.36
CA ALA A 111 -24.00 5.00 -15.71
C ALA A 111 -23.35 5.96 -16.73
N GLY A 112 -22.47 5.42 -17.58
CA GLY A 112 -21.72 6.17 -18.57
C GLY A 112 -20.27 6.48 -18.15
N ASP A 113 -19.94 6.40 -16.87
CA ASP A 113 -18.57 6.53 -16.40
C ASP A 113 -17.77 5.25 -16.64
N GLU A 114 -16.48 5.39 -16.89
CA GLU A 114 -15.59 4.27 -17.19
C GLU A 114 -14.44 4.18 -16.19
N ILE A 115 -14.11 2.95 -15.80
CA ILE A 115 -12.94 2.62 -15.01
C ILE A 115 -12.01 1.78 -15.86
N VAL A 116 -10.79 2.24 -16.09
CA VAL A 116 -9.78 1.52 -16.87
C VAL A 116 -8.85 0.76 -15.93
N LEU A 117 -8.74 -0.54 -16.12
CA LEU A 117 -7.82 -1.43 -15.42
C LEU A 117 -6.88 -2.10 -16.42
N THR A 118 -5.85 -2.77 -15.92
CA THR A 118 -5.01 -3.64 -16.76
C THR A 118 -5.35 -5.12 -16.52
N LEU A 119 -5.03 -5.98 -17.49
CA LEU A 119 -5.14 -7.43 -17.29
C LEU A 119 -4.07 -8.00 -16.34
N MET A 120 -3.10 -7.17 -15.93
CA MET A 120 -2.01 -7.56 -15.02
C MET A 120 -2.37 -7.37 -13.54
N GLU A 121 -3.56 -6.88 -13.23
CA GLU A 121 -3.94 -6.52 -11.87
C GLU A 121 -4.07 -7.73 -10.95
N HIS A 122 -3.68 -7.53 -9.70
CA HIS A 122 -4.04 -8.43 -8.62
C HIS A 122 -5.54 -8.32 -8.31
N HIS A 123 -6.17 -9.40 -7.86
CA HIS A 123 -7.61 -9.42 -7.53
C HIS A 123 -8.07 -8.28 -6.60
N SER A 124 -7.19 -7.82 -5.70
CA SER A 124 -7.48 -6.67 -4.83
C SER A 124 -7.76 -5.37 -5.59
N ASN A 125 -7.25 -5.26 -6.83
CA ASN A 125 -7.49 -4.11 -7.72
C ASN A 125 -8.38 -4.47 -8.92
N ILE A 126 -9.14 -5.55 -8.84
CA ILE A 126 -10.17 -5.93 -9.83
C ILE A 126 -11.54 -6.01 -9.16
N VAL A 127 -11.66 -6.86 -8.14
CA VAL A 127 -12.94 -7.21 -7.51
C VAL A 127 -13.67 -5.99 -6.91
N PRO A 128 -13.02 -5.05 -6.20
CA PRO A 128 -13.71 -3.87 -5.69
C PRO A 128 -14.39 -3.03 -6.79
N TRP A 129 -13.72 -2.91 -7.93
CA TRP A 129 -14.26 -2.16 -9.09
C TRP A 129 -15.39 -2.91 -9.77
N GLN A 130 -15.31 -4.24 -9.89
CA GLN A 130 -16.42 -5.06 -10.37
C GLN A 130 -17.67 -4.90 -9.50
N GLN A 131 -17.49 -4.89 -8.18
CA GLN A 131 -18.58 -4.64 -7.25
C GLN A 131 -19.13 -3.21 -7.35
N LEU A 132 -18.27 -2.22 -7.57
CA LEU A 132 -18.66 -0.83 -7.74
C LEU A 132 -19.53 -0.67 -8.99
N VAL A 133 -19.08 -1.14 -10.16
CA VAL A 133 -19.86 -1.00 -11.40
C VAL A 133 -21.19 -1.75 -11.34
N GLY A 134 -21.23 -2.87 -10.61
CA GLY A 134 -22.49 -3.58 -10.36
C GLY A 134 -23.52 -2.77 -9.54
N ARG A 135 -23.06 -1.79 -8.76
CA ARG A 135 -23.93 -0.90 -7.96
C ARG A 135 -24.25 0.41 -8.68
N THR A 136 -23.30 0.96 -9.42
CA THR A 136 -23.40 2.33 -10.00
C THR A 136 -23.82 2.34 -11.46
N GLY A 137 -23.67 1.22 -12.17
CA GLY A 137 -23.89 1.14 -13.62
C GLY A 137 -22.72 1.68 -14.46
N ALA A 138 -21.61 2.08 -13.83
CA ALA A 138 -20.36 2.40 -14.53
C ALA A 138 -19.80 1.18 -15.27
N VAL A 139 -18.84 1.35 -16.15
CA VAL A 139 -18.30 0.30 -17.02
C VAL A 139 -16.82 0.04 -16.70
N LEU A 140 -16.42 -1.24 -16.61
CA LEU A 140 -15.02 -1.64 -16.55
C LEU A 140 -14.46 -1.85 -17.96
N ARG A 141 -13.32 -1.25 -18.23
CA ARG A 141 -12.50 -1.47 -19.42
C ARG A 141 -11.16 -2.09 -19.01
N TYR A 142 -10.66 -3.02 -19.82
CA TYR A 142 -9.40 -3.69 -19.52
C TYR A 142 -8.40 -3.45 -20.65
N ALA A 143 -7.25 -2.88 -20.31
CA ALA A 143 -6.10 -2.81 -21.20
C ALA A 143 -5.34 -4.14 -21.17
N GLY A 144 -4.97 -4.63 -22.34
CA GLY A 144 -4.24 -5.88 -22.52
C GLY A 144 -2.74 -5.76 -22.22
N ILE A 145 -2.06 -6.86 -22.50
CA ILE A 145 -0.60 -6.99 -22.40
C ILE A 145 -0.05 -7.35 -23.76
N THR A 146 1.16 -6.89 -24.07
CA THR A 146 1.85 -7.26 -25.28
C THR A 146 2.33 -8.71 -25.24
N PRO A 147 2.66 -9.33 -26.37
CA PRO A 147 3.25 -10.67 -26.38
C PRO A 147 4.56 -10.79 -25.58
N GLY A 148 5.26 -9.65 -25.35
CA GLY A 148 6.45 -9.59 -24.52
C GLY A 148 6.17 -9.51 -23.02
N GLY A 149 4.90 -9.55 -22.59
CA GLY A 149 4.52 -9.52 -21.17
C GLY A 149 4.56 -8.12 -20.54
N THR A 150 4.60 -7.06 -21.34
CA THR A 150 4.53 -5.67 -20.88
C THR A 150 3.13 -5.09 -21.09
N LEU A 151 2.79 -4.05 -20.35
CA LEU A 151 1.53 -3.34 -20.53
C LEU A 151 1.45 -2.72 -21.95
N ASP A 152 0.31 -2.90 -22.60
CA ASP A 152 0.01 -2.24 -23.88
C ASP A 152 -0.41 -0.79 -23.65
N LEU A 153 0.57 0.13 -23.69
CA LEU A 153 0.33 1.53 -23.42
C LEU A 153 -0.52 2.23 -24.50
N ASP A 154 -0.50 1.73 -25.73
CA ASP A 154 -1.31 2.30 -26.81
C ASP A 154 -2.78 1.93 -26.60
N GLN A 155 -3.05 0.70 -26.16
CA GLN A 155 -4.40 0.30 -25.76
C GLN A 155 -4.88 1.10 -24.54
N VAL A 156 -4.03 1.31 -23.53
CA VAL A 156 -4.39 2.17 -22.36
C VAL A 156 -4.79 3.56 -22.84
N ARG A 157 -4.00 4.21 -23.70
CA ARG A 157 -4.32 5.55 -24.23
C ARG A 157 -5.62 5.57 -25.01
N GLY A 158 -5.89 4.51 -25.79
CA GLY A 158 -7.14 4.39 -26.56
C GLY A 158 -8.39 4.15 -25.72
N LEU A 159 -8.23 3.65 -24.49
CA LEU A 159 -9.33 3.43 -23.54
C LEU A 159 -9.62 4.64 -22.66
N ILE A 160 -8.69 5.58 -22.51
CA ILE A 160 -8.90 6.82 -21.77
C ILE A 160 -9.59 7.80 -22.74
N GLY A 161 -10.88 7.97 -22.54
CA GLY A 161 -11.70 8.90 -23.30
C GLY A 161 -11.52 10.37 -22.85
N PRO A 162 -12.21 11.31 -23.54
CA PRO A 162 -12.24 12.71 -23.15
C PRO A 162 -12.98 12.93 -21.82
#